data_17faf6e66f301f8d9fe0a17b22b10a71
#
_entry.id   17faf6e66f301f8d9fe0a17b22b10a71
#
_cell.length_a   1.000
_cell.length_b   1.000
_cell.length_c   1.000
_cell.angle_alpha   90.00
_cell.angle_beta   90.00
_cell.angle_gamma   90.00
#
_symmetry.space_group_name_H-M   'P 1'
#
loop_
_entity.id
_entity.type
_entity.pdbx_description
1 polymer ?
#
loop_
_entity_poly.entity_id
_entity_poly.type
_entity_poly.pdbx_seq_one_letter_code
_entity_poly.pdbx_strand_id
1 'polypeptide(L)'
;MTIKVIKLREFNLDMKKQLLAILITLFSLSTKAQFNNETLFNRIRPTDSLNKELHFNFYNFNYVRNYEYSNKFHDGYTLYGTQLEPQLVYYASPNLAITAGAYLRKDFGDNGIYDAKPLFNLKYHKRDLTLVFGSLEGNIQHNYIEPIYNFERKITTPIEYGTQLLVDKENFKLDSWISWQKMIYKGEAAKEEIVGGLSTETTLLQSGRWKLTIPAQFLAYHQGGQIDVLKEIPLSTLFNGATGFKLHKAVGLNVREVFTDNYIAVYKDFSPTKNRAYQSGFGLWLNAGIDTKWGTLVASYWKGNNFLTIKGMPLYQSVSENLYDAGFKESSRSILAIRYVYQKQLIPNLYLDVRFEPHVDLNNSAGNLQFNHSLFLTYKENFIIFKKK
;
A
#
# COMPACT_ATOMS: atom_id res chain seq x y z
N MET A 1 -63.36 -6.80 -20.72
CA MET A 1 -62.06 -7.45 -21.03
C MET A 1 -60.88 -6.49 -21.00
N THR A 2 -61.06 -5.18 -20.96
CA THR A 2 -60.01 -4.14 -21.09
C THR A 2 -59.25 -3.83 -19.79
N ILE A 3 -59.90 -3.99 -18.60
CA ILE A 3 -59.32 -3.62 -17.30
C ILE A 3 -58.22 -4.61 -16.82
N LYS A 4 -58.35 -5.89 -17.17
CA LYS A 4 -57.36 -6.93 -16.79
C LYS A 4 -56.02 -6.82 -17.51
N VAL A 5 -56.01 -6.26 -18.72
CA VAL A 5 -54.80 -6.09 -19.56
C VAL A 5 -53.97 -4.89 -19.08
N ILE A 6 -54.66 -3.81 -18.61
CA ILE A 6 -53.97 -2.61 -18.10
C ILE A 6 -53.24 -2.91 -16.77
N LYS A 7 -53.88 -3.62 -15.82
CA LYS A 7 -53.20 -4.03 -14.56
C LYS A 7 -52.00 -4.94 -14.75
N LEU A 8 -52.04 -5.82 -15.74
CA LEU A 8 -50.88 -6.69 -16.06
C LEU A 8 -49.73 -5.91 -16.72
N ARG A 9 -50.04 -4.85 -17.46
CA ARG A 9 -49.01 -4.00 -18.10
C ARG A 9 -48.32 -3.09 -17.09
N GLU A 10 -49.05 -2.51 -16.13
CA GLU A 10 -48.49 -1.70 -15.04
C GLU A 10 -47.65 -2.55 -14.08
N PHE A 11 -48.13 -3.74 -13.69
CA PHE A 11 -47.38 -4.68 -12.85
C PHE A 11 -46.04 -5.12 -13.50
N ASN A 12 -46.02 -5.33 -14.82
CA ASN A 12 -44.82 -5.66 -15.56
C ASN A 12 -43.85 -4.46 -15.68
N LEU A 13 -44.36 -3.22 -15.72
CA LEU A 13 -43.53 -2.02 -15.75
C LEU A 13 -42.86 -1.74 -14.40
N ASP A 14 -43.60 -1.93 -13.30
CA ASP A 14 -43.04 -1.75 -11.94
C ASP A 14 -42.06 -2.83 -11.55
N MET A 15 -42.28 -4.07 -11.97
CA MET A 15 -41.34 -5.15 -11.78
C MET A 15 -40.06 -4.93 -12.61
N LYS A 16 -40.16 -4.36 -13.81
CA LYS A 16 -39.00 -3.97 -14.63
C LYS A 16 -38.24 -2.80 -14.01
N LYS A 17 -38.93 -1.82 -13.42
CA LYS A 17 -38.28 -0.70 -12.69
C LYS A 17 -37.62 -1.18 -11.40
N GLN A 18 -38.25 -2.09 -10.67
CA GLN A 18 -37.65 -2.71 -9.46
C GLN A 18 -36.42 -3.59 -9.82
N LEU A 19 -36.53 -4.37 -10.90
CA LEU A 19 -35.36 -5.13 -11.42
C LEU A 19 -34.25 -4.20 -11.89
N LEU A 20 -34.57 -3.09 -12.55
CA LEU A 20 -33.60 -2.09 -12.98
C LEU A 20 -33.00 -1.36 -11.77
N ALA A 21 -33.78 -1.02 -10.74
CA ALA A 21 -33.29 -0.44 -9.50
C ALA A 21 -32.40 -1.41 -8.72
N ILE A 22 -32.74 -2.69 -8.65
CA ILE A 22 -31.91 -3.76 -8.07
C ILE A 22 -30.64 -3.97 -8.90
N LEU A 23 -30.72 -3.93 -10.23
CA LEU A 23 -29.53 -3.95 -11.09
C LEU A 23 -28.64 -2.72 -10.82
N ILE A 24 -29.20 -1.51 -10.74
CA ILE A 24 -28.44 -0.27 -10.49
C ILE A 24 -27.80 -0.29 -9.09
N THR A 25 -28.49 -0.81 -8.06
CA THR A 25 -27.93 -0.97 -6.71
C THR A 25 -26.85 -2.07 -6.63
N LEU A 26 -26.93 -3.12 -7.44
CA LEU A 26 -25.88 -4.12 -7.58
C LEU A 26 -24.64 -3.60 -8.36
N PHE A 27 -24.79 -2.52 -9.13
CA PHE A 27 -23.70 -1.88 -9.88
C PHE A 27 -22.90 -0.85 -9.08
N SER A 28 -23.32 -0.49 -7.86
CA SER A 28 -22.60 0.44 -6.98
C SER A 28 -21.52 -0.22 -6.11
N LEU A 29 -21.19 -1.48 -6.32
CA LEU A 29 -20.06 -2.13 -5.67
C LEU A 29 -18.77 -1.59 -6.31
N SER A 30 -18.07 -0.75 -5.56
CA SER A 30 -16.78 -0.18 -5.93
C SER A 30 -15.78 -1.31 -6.22
N THR A 31 -15.46 -1.52 -7.50
CA THR A 31 -14.42 -2.46 -7.91
C THR A 31 -13.06 -1.86 -7.60
N LYS A 32 -12.34 -2.42 -6.63
CA LYS A 32 -10.95 -2.07 -6.31
C LYS A 32 -10.07 -3.20 -6.84
N ALA A 33 -9.32 -2.94 -7.89
CA ALA A 33 -8.56 -3.95 -8.61
C ALA A 33 -7.06 -3.98 -8.34
N GLN A 34 -6.49 -3.08 -7.58
CA GLN A 34 -5.22 -3.33 -6.90
C GLN A 34 -5.46 -4.39 -5.83
N PHE A 35 -4.43 -5.20 -5.48
CA PHE A 35 -4.55 -6.10 -4.33
C PHE A 35 -5.22 -5.34 -3.21
N ASN A 36 -6.43 -5.76 -2.85
CA ASN A 36 -7.17 -5.08 -1.82
C ASN A 36 -6.50 -5.35 -0.48
N ASN A 37 -5.65 -4.42 -0.04
CA ASN A 37 -4.96 -4.50 1.25
C ASN A 37 -5.80 -3.92 2.41
N GLU A 38 -7.07 -3.57 2.19
CA GLU A 38 -7.94 -2.93 3.21
C GLU A 38 -8.07 -3.74 4.50
N THR A 39 -7.99 -5.07 4.40
CA THR A 39 -7.98 -5.95 5.58
C THR A 39 -6.78 -5.69 6.50
N LEU A 40 -5.67 -5.21 5.94
CA LEU A 40 -4.41 -4.96 6.65
C LEU A 40 -4.28 -3.51 7.15
N PHE A 41 -5.26 -2.62 6.87
CA PHE A 41 -5.25 -1.24 7.33
C PHE A 41 -6.10 -1.04 8.57
N ASN A 42 -5.64 -0.15 9.47
CA ASN A 42 -6.42 0.38 10.57
C ASN A 42 -6.73 1.86 10.30
N ARG A 43 -7.95 2.13 9.82
CA ARG A 43 -8.35 3.49 9.44
C ARG A 43 -9.29 4.09 10.48
N ILE A 44 -8.85 5.17 11.10
CA ILE A 44 -9.66 5.97 12.02
C ILE A 44 -10.17 7.19 11.26
N ARG A 45 -11.49 7.35 11.15
CA ARG A 45 -12.12 8.49 10.46
C ARG A 45 -13.13 9.17 11.38
N PRO A 46 -13.00 10.50 11.62
CA PRO A 46 -14.03 11.26 12.30
C PRO A 46 -15.29 11.33 11.43
N THR A 47 -16.45 11.26 12.06
CA THR A 47 -17.79 11.39 11.46
C THR A 47 -18.71 12.13 12.40
N ASP A 48 -19.84 12.64 11.90
CA ASP A 48 -20.84 13.33 12.73
C ASP A 48 -21.36 12.46 13.88
N SER A 49 -21.52 11.16 13.64
CA SER A 49 -22.03 10.19 14.62
C SER A 49 -21.08 9.94 15.79
N LEU A 50 -19.79 10.20 15.62
CA LEU A 50 -18.74 9.96 16.63
C LEU A 50 -18.36 11.22 17.41
N ASN A 51 -19.00 12.35 17.14
CA ASN A 51 -18.68 13.64 17.74
C ASN A 51 -18.72 13.63 19.28
N LYS A 52 -17.60 14.03 19.90
CA LYS A 52 -17.39 14.04 21.38
C LYS A 52 -17.38 12.65 22.00
N GLU A 53 -17.08 11.61 21.27
CA GLU A 53 -16.88 10.27 21.80
C GLU A 53 -15.40 9.99 22.03
N LEU A 54 -15.12 9.17 23.05
CA LEU A 54 -13.80 8.59 23.33
C LEU A 54 -13.87 7.08 23.09
N HIS A 55 -12.98 6.57 22.26
CA HIS A 55 -12.91 5.16 21.91
C HIS A 55 -11.56 4.57 22.27
N PHE A 56 -11.54 3.27 22.54
CA PHE A 56 -10.33 2.44 22.54
C PHE A 56 -10.29 1.68 21.22
N ASN A 57 -9.37 2.05 20.36
CA ASN A 57 -9.12 1.37 19.11
C ASN A 57 -7.99 0.35 19.32
N PHE A 58 -8.25 -0.88 18.92
CA PHE A 58 -7.31 -1.98 19.02
C PHE A 58 -7.07 -2.60 17.65
N TYR A 59 -5.81 -2.60 17.24
CA TYR A 59 -5.36 -3.23 16.02
C TYR A 59 -4.29 -4.28 16.36
N ASN A 60 -4.49 -5.50 15.85
CA ASN A 60 -3.54 -6.60 15.96
C ASN A 60 -3.29 -7.20 14.60
N PHE A 61 -2.03 -7.27 14.20
CA PHE A 61 -1.58 -7.86 12.95
C PHE A 61 -0.59 -8.98 13.23
N ASN A 62 -1.00 -10.21 12.96
CA ASN A 62 -0.16 -11.40 13.07
C ASN A 62 0.31 -11.81 11.70
N TYR A 63 1.57 -12.17 11.57
CA TYR A 63 2.18 -12.47 10.29
C TYR A 63 3.13 -13.65 10.35
N VAL A 64 3.12 -14.45 9.29
CA VAL A 64 4.22 -15.24 8.82
C VAL A 64 4.44 -14.87 7.35
N ARG A 65 5.68 -14.55 6.99
CA ARG A 65 6.13 -14.33 5.63
C ARG A 65 7.48 -14.98 5.43
N ASN A 66 7.55 -15.93 4.50
CA ASN A 66 8.76 -16.66 4.21
C ASN A 66 9.19 -16.43 2.78
N TYR A 67 10.47 -16.16 2.58
CA TYR A 67 11.11 -15.98 1.29
C TYR A 67 12.02 -17.17 1.01
N GLU A 68 11.63 -18.04 0.08
CA GLU A 68 12.44 -19.11 -0.46
C GLU A 68 13.21 -18.58 -1.68
N TYR A 69 14.17 -17.71 -1.40
CA TYR A 69 14.97 -17.02 -2.39
C TYR A 69 16.42 -17.54 -2.38
N SER A 70 16.92 -17.79 -3.57
CA SER A 70 18.31 -18.22 -3.82
C SER A 70 18.98 -17.38 -4.90
N ASN A 71 18.47 -16.14 -5.12
CA ASN A 71 19.01 -15.21 -6.08
C ASN A 71 20.07 -14.29 -5.43
N LYS A 72 20.83 -13.61 -6.27
CA LYS A 72 21.88 -12.68 -5.83
C LYS A 72 21.38 -11.31 -5.37
N PHE A 73 20.08 -11.02 -5.43
CA PHE A 73 19.55 -9.66 -5.23
C PHE A 73 18.80 -9.49 -3.91
N HIS A 74 18.22 -10.55 -3.43
CA HIS A 74 17.38 -10.52 -2.22
C HIS A 74 17.61 -11.80 -1.41
N ASP A 75 17.78 -11.67 -0.10
CA ASP A 75 17.97 -12.79 0.80
C ASP A 75 16.70 -13.64 0.96
N GLY A 76 16.91 -14.93 1.28
CA GLY A 76 15.88 -15.82 1.78
C GLY A 76 15.84 -15.76 3.31
N TYR A 77 14.66 -15.48 3.88
CA TYR A 77 14.42 -15.44 5.34
C TYR A 77 12.96 -15.52 5.68
N THR A 78 12.68 -15.71 6.98
CA THR A 78 11.32 -15.77 7.51
C THR A 78 11.08 -14.62 8.50
N LEU A 79 9.96 -13.92 8.33
CA LEU A 79 9.41 -12.99 9.30
C LEU A 79 8.21 -13.66 9.96
N TYR A 80 8.23 -13.80 11.29
CA TYR A 80 7.15 -14.43 12.03
C TYR A 80 6.92 -13.71 13.36
N GLY A 81 5.73 -13.15 13.56
CA GLY A 81 5.47 -12.36 14.75
C GLY A 81 4.09 -11.71 14.79
N THR A 82 3.99 -10.71 15.66
CA THR A 82 2.77 -9.94 15.88
C THR A 82 3.06 -8.45 16.07
N GLN A 83 2.15 -7.61 15.63
CA GLN A 83 2.12 -6.17 15.89
C GLN A 83 0.83 -5.83 16.64
N LEU A 84 0.93 -4.95 17.62
CA LEU A 84 -0.18 -4.45 18.43
C LEU A 84 -0.18 -2.92 18.38
N GLU A 85 -1.33 -2.32 18.16
CA GLU A 85 -1.54 -0.87 18.19
C GLU A 85 -2.75 -0.55 19.09
N PRO A 86 -2.59 -0.57 20.43
CA PRO A 86 -3.60 -0.04 21.35
C PRO A 86 -3.59 1.48 21.29
N GLN A 87 -4.75 2.11 21.02
CA GLN A 87 -4.88 3.55 20.83
C GLN A 87 -6.14 4.09 21.49
N LEU A 88 -6.05 5.24 22.14
CA LEU A 88 -7.18 6.06 22.53
C LEU A 88 -7.48 7.06 21.40
N VAL A 89 -8.73 7.14 21.00
CA VAL A 89 -9.20 8.02 19.93
C VAL A 89 -10.29 8.92 20.47
N TYR A 90 -10.00 10.21 20.55
CA TYR A 90 -10.98 11.23 20.92
C TYR A 90 -11.48 11.97 19.67
N TYR A 91 -12.75 11.82 19.36
CA TYR A 91 -13.41 12.53 18.26
C TYR A 91 -13.82 13.93 18.75
N ALA A 92 -12.89 14.88 18.70
CA ALA A 92 -13.06 16.24 19.24
C ALA A 92 -14.17 17.04 18.53
N SER A 93 -14.41 16.74 17.26
CA SER A 93 -15.51 17.29 16.45
C SER A 93 -15.87 16.31 15.32
N PRO A 94 -16.94 16.57 14.54
CA PRO A 94 -17.27 15.79 13.36
C PRO A 94 -16.12 15.63 12.34
N ASN A 95 -15.19 16.58 12.36
CA ASN A 95 -14.09 16.63 11.41
C ASN A 95 -12.71 16.37 12.03
N LEU A 96 -12.60 16.23 13.35
CA LEU A 96 -11.31 16.17 14.05
C LEU A 96 -11.24 14.97 14.98
N ALA A 97 -10.28 14.09 14.76
CA ALA A 97 -9.89 13.04 15.68
C ALA A 97 -8.47 13.26 16.19
N ILE A 98 -8.26 12.99 17.48
CA ILE A 98 -6.97 13.01 18.15
C ILE A 98 -6.71 11.59 18.64
N THR A 99 -5.57 11.03 18.26
CA THR A 99 -5.19 9.66 18.63
C THR A 99 -3.91 9.67 19.43
N ALA A 100 -3.86 8.88 20.49
CA ALA A 100 -2.66 8.61 21.26
C ALA A 100 -2.59 7.11 21.65
N GLY A 101 -1.41 6.50 21.49
CA GLY A 101 -1.25 5.08 21.74
C GLY A 101 0.19 4.61 21.58
N ALA A 102 0.35 3.32 21.37
CA ALA A 102 1.65 2.70 21.15
C ALA A 102 1.59 1.67 20.01
N TYR A 103 2.67 1.58 19.26
CA TYR A 103 2.98 0.45 18.41
C TYR A 103 3.96 -0.47 19.12
N LEU A 104 3.67 -1.76 19.11
CA LEU A 104 4.51 -2.80 19.70
C LEU A 104 4.68 -3.93 18.69
N ARG A 105 5.91 -4.37 18.44
CA ARG A 105 6.22 -5.53 17.61
C ARG A 105 6.95 -6.59 18.42
N LYS A 106 6.47 -7.84 18.32
CA LYS A 106 7.12 -9.03 18.87
C LYS A 106 7.39 -10.02 17.74
N ASP A 107 8.66 -10.28 17.48
CA ASP A 107 9.06 -11.37 16.60
C ASP A 107 9.15 -12.67 17.40
N PHE A 108 8.56 -13.76 16.88
CA PHE A 108 8.55 -15.03 17.59
C PHE A 108 9.91 -15.71 17.46
N GLY A 109 10.37 -16.29 18.55
CA GLY A 109 11.73 -16.84 18.67
C GLY A 109 12.76 -15.87 19.24
N ASP A 110 12.46 -14.58 19.32
CA ASP A 110 13.30 -13.58 19.99
C ASP A 110 12.89 -13.38 21.45
N ASN A 111 13.76 -12.78 22.27
CA ASN A 111 13.48 -12.42 23.65
C ASN A 111 12.99 -10.96 23.75
N GLY A 112 11.78 -10.75 24.30
CA GLY A 112 11.23 -9.43 24.53
C GLY A 112 10.47 -8.82 23.33
N ILE A 113 10.23 -7.52 23.40
CA ILE A 113 9.60 -6.72 22.35
C ILE A 113 10.71 -6.26 21.40
N TYR A 114 10.55 -6.51 20.10
CA TYR A 114 11.53 -6.16 19.07
C TYR A 114 11.54 -4.64 18.78
N ASP A 115 10.36 -4.01 18.66
CA ASP A 115 10.22 -2.58 18.39
C ASP A 115 9.02 -2.00 19.15
N ALA A 116 9.19 -0.80 19.70
CA ALA A 116 8.14 -0.06 20.39
C ALA A 116 8.21 1.41 20.01
N LYS A 117 7.09 1.98 19.54
CA LYS A 117 7.01 3.37 19.10
C LYS A 117 5.75 4.05 19.64
N PRO A 118 5.81 5.33 20.07
CA PRO A 118 4.62 6.08 20.39
C PRO A 118 3.77 6.28 19.13
N LEU A 119 2.45 6.23 19.26
CA LEU A 119 1.52 6.63 18.22
C LEU A 119 0.82 7.91 18.68
N PHE A 120 0.90 8.93 17.87
CA PHE A 120 0.17 10.17 18.05
C PHE A 120 -0.20 10.73 16.69
N ASN A 121 -1.49 11.02 16.46
CA ASN A 121 -1.86 11.81 15.31
C ASN A 121 -3.02 12.76 15.59
N LEU A 122 -2.97 13.86 14.88
CA LEU A 122 -4.06 14.80 14.71
C LEU A 122 -4.60 14.63 13.29
N LYS A 123 -5.85 14.21 13.17
CA LYS A 123 -6.50 13.97 11.90
C LYS A 123 -7.69 14.89 11.69
N TYR A 124 -7.58 15.75 10.69
CA TYR A 124 -8.68 16.55 10.21
C TYR A 124 -9.25 15.97 8.93
N HIS A 125 -10.54 15.67 8.91
CA HIS A 125 -11.25 15.11 7.76
C HIS A 125 -12.48 15.97 7.44
N LYS A 126 -12.59 16.42 6.21
CA LYS A 126 -13.77 17.17 5.75
C LYS A 126 -14.07 16.83 4.29
N ARG A 127 -15.24 16.23 4.03
CA ARG A 127 -15.63 15.74 2.71
C ARG A 127 -14.59 14.75 2.17
N ASP A 128 -13.94 15.10 1.08
CA ASP A 128 -12.97 14.25 0.37
C ASP A 128 -11.52 14.46 0.83
N LEU A 129 -11.28 15.40 1.76
CA LEU A 129 -9.94 15.79 2.19
C LEU A 129 -9.66 15.31 3.60
N THR A 130 -8.48 14.69 3.79
CA THR A 130 -7.94 14.34 5.10
C THR A 130 -6.53 14.89 5.25
N LEU A 131 -6.28 15.60 6.34
CA LEU A 131 -4.96 16.03 6.79
C LEU A 131 -4.57 15.23 8.02
N VAL A 132 -3.35 14.68 8.04
CA VAL A 132 -2.78 13.96 9.16
C VAL A 132 -1.47 14.62 9.56
N PHE A 133 -1.28 14.84 10.86
CA PHE A 133 -0.02 15.28 11.45
C PHE A 133 0.36 14.32 12.59
N GLY A 134 1.60 13.83 12.60
CA GLY A 134 2.10 12.85 13.56
C GLY A 134 2.36 11.49 12.93
N SER A 135 1.87 10.40 13.51
CA SER A 135 1.91 9.06 12.90
C SER A 135 1.05 9.08 11.65
N LEU A 136 1.64 8.83 10.49
CA LEU A 136 0.93 8.81 9.22
C LEU A 136 -0.08 7.67 9.17
N GLU A 137 -1.13 7.79 8.39
CA GLU A 137 -1.99 6.64 8.12
C GLU A 137 -1.15 5.57 7.46
N GLY A 138 -0.99 4.45 8.19
CA GLY A 138 -0.18 3.32 7.80
C GLY A 138 -0.71 2.70 6.53
N ASN A 139 -0.41 3.33 5.45
CA ASN A 139 -0.61 2.76 4.15
C ASN A 139 0.53 1.82 3.86
N ILE A 140 0.18 0.58 3.71
CA ILE A 140 1.08 -0.36 3.07
C ILE A 140 1.36 0.25 1.70
N GLN A 141 2.54 0.80 1.47
CA GLN A 141 2.98 1.28 0.18
C GLN A 141 2.46 2.65 -0.29
N HIS A 142 1.63 3.41 0.43
CA HIS A 142 1.05 4.68 -0.07
C HIS A 142 0.51 4.59 -1.51
N ASN A 143 -0.07 3.43 -1.88
CA ASN A 143 -0.52 3.09 -3.24
C ASN A 143 0.59 3.07 -4.32
N TYR A 144 1.86 2.94 -3.93
CA TYR A 144 2.95 2.74 -4.89
C TYR A 144 3.00 1.31 -5.42
N ILE A 145 3.61 1.16 -6.60
CA ILE A 145 4.00 -0.15 -7.11
C ILE A 145 5.15 -0.73 -6.29
N GLU A 146 5.24 -2.06 -6.20
CA GLU A 146 6.23 -2.75 -5.38
C GLU A 146 7.71 -2.46 -5.76
N PRO A 147 8.06 -2.25 -7.05
CA PRO A 147 9.40 -1.79 -7.40
C PRO A 147 9.80 -0.44 -6.78
N ILE A 148 8.85 0.41 -6.35
CA ILE A 148 9.13 1.70 -5.71
C ILE A 148 8.96 1.64 -4.20
N TYR A 149 8.01 0.82 -3.69
CA TYR A 149 7.75 0.72 -2.26
C TYR A 149 7.41 -0.72 -1.87
N ASN A 150 8.31 -1.36 -1.09
CA ASN A 150 8.21 -2.77 -0.73
C ASN A 150 7.05 -3.03 0.24
N PHE A 151 6.22 -4.02 -0.06
CA PHE A 151 5.14 -4.48 0.82
C PHE A 151 5.65 -4.93 2.21
N GLU A 152 6.84 -5.52 2.30
CA GLU A 152 7.43 -5.99 3.55
C GLU A 152 7.56 -4.90 4.61
N ARG A 153 7.63 -3.63 4.21
CA ARG A 153 7.65 -2.48 5.14
C ARG A 153 6.44 -2.42 6.07
N LYS A 154 5.33 -3.06 5.72
CA LYS A 154 4.19 -3.28 6.64
C LYS A 154 4.61 -4.07 7.88
N ILE A 155 5.59 -4.98 7.74
CA ILE A 155 6.11 -5.78 8.85
C ILE A 155 7.30 -5.09 9.49
N THR A 156 8.26 -4.64 8.69
CA THR A 156 9.58 -4.20 9.17
C THR A 156 9.61 -2.75 9.64
N THR A 157 8.89 -1.84 8.97
CA THR A 157 8.91 -0.39 9.27
C THR A 157 7.54 0.25 8.99
N PRO A 158 6.46 -0.17 9.70
CA PRO A 158 5.10 0.28 9.39
C PRO A 158 4.80 1.71 9.84
N ILE A 159 5.55 2.23 10.82
CA ILE A 159 5.27 3.55 11.40
C ILE A 159 6.16 4.61 10.76
N GLU A 160 5.51 5.61 10.19
CA GLU A 160 6.14 6.82 9.65
C GLU A 160 5.56 8.04 10.37
N TYR A 161 6.41 9.05 10.64
CA TYR A 161 5.99 10.28 11.32
C TYR A 161 6.17 11.48 10.41
N GLY A 162 5.15 12.34 10.37
CA GLY A 162 5.24 13.54 9.54
C GLY A 162 3.88 14.17 9.27
N THR A 163 3.68 14.57 8.03
CA THR A 163 2.44 15.19 7.55
C THR A 163 1.95 14.48 6.30
N GLN A 164 0.64 14.25 6.21
CA GLN A 164 0.02 13.57 5.07
C GLN A 164 -1.26 14.30 4.66
N LEU A 165 -1.43 14.45 3.35
CA LEU A 165 -2.64 14.93 2.71
C LEU A 165 -3.24 13.82 1.87
N LEU A 166 -4.48 13.44 2.18
CA LEU A 166 -5.26 12.48 1.39
C LEU A 166 -6.43 13.21 0.74
N VAL A 167 -6.66 12.92 -0.54
CA VAL A 167 -7.88 13.32 -1.26
C VAL A 167 -8.50 12.06 -1.85
N ASP A 168 -9.80 11.83 -1.56
CA ASP A 168 -10.53 10.63 -2.01
C ASP A 168 -11.83 11.06 -2.69
N LYS A 169 -11.73 11.54 -3.94
CA LYS A 169 -12.86 11.87 -4.81
C LYS A 169 -13.18 10.71 -5.74
N GLU A 170 -14.38 10.71 -6.30
CA GLU A 170 -14.85 9.67 -7.21
C GLU A 170 -13.86 9.42 -8.37
N ASN A 171 -13.40 10.50 -9.01
CA ASN A 171 -12.54 10.41 -10.19
C ASN A 171 -11.07 10.77 -9.92
N PHE A 172 -10.71 11.10 -8.68
CA PHE A 172 -9.36 11.52 -8.32
C PHE A 172 -9.00 11.12 -6.91
N LYS A 173 -7.89 10.40 -6.76
CA LYS A 173 -7.29 10.06 -5.47
C LYS A 173 -5.90 10.63 -5.40
N LEU A 174 -5.53 11.08 -4.19
CA LEU A 174 -4.20 11.59 -3.87
C LEU A 174 -3.81 11.09 -2.48
N ASP A 175 -2.58 10.60 -2.36
CA ASP A 175 -1.85 10.43 -1.11
C ASP A 175 -0.51 11.19 -1.26
N SER A 176 -0.35 12.28 -0.54
CA SER A 176 0.87 13.08 -0.51
C SER A 176 1.37 13.18 0.91
N TRP A 177 2.64 12.89 1.13
CA TRP A 177 3.20 12.78 2.46
C TRP A 177 4.68 13.18 2.51
N ILE A 178 5.11 13.57 3.71
CA ILE A 178 6.50 13.74 4.08
C ILE A 178 6.72 13.05 5.43
N SER A 179 7.79 12.28 5.55
CA SER A 179 8.17 11.54 6.73
C SER A 179 9.60 11.85 7.13
N TRP A 180 9.78 12.29 8.37
CA TRP A 180 11.09 12.46 8.98
C TRP A 180 11.61 11.11 9.47
N GLN A 181 12.68 10.63 8.80
CA GLN A 181 13.32 9.35 9.16
C GLN A 181 14.35 9.56 10.27
N LYS A 182 15.06 10.69 10.23
CA LYS A 182 16.05 11.07 11.23
C LYS A 182 16.11 12.58 11.40
N MET A 183 15.89 13.03 12.62
CA MET A 183 16.09 14.43 13.03
C MET A 183 17.51 14.63 13.50
N ILE A 184 18.06 15.83 13.32
CA ILE A 184 19.37 16.23 13.86
C ILE A 184 19.24 17.53 14.63
N TYR A 185 20.15 17.73 15.60
CA TYR A 185 20.31 18.96 16.35
C TYR A 185 21.64 19.60 16.04
N LYS A 186 21.78 20.91 16.34
CA LYS A 186 22.97 21.67 16.03
C LYS A 186 24.22 21.04 16.67
N GLY A 187 25.20 20.70 15.82
CA GLY A 187 26.48 20.12 16.24
C GLY A 187 26.49 18.59 16.34
N GLU A 188 25.41 17.90 15.97
CA GLU A 188 25.41 16.43 15.93
C GLU A 188 26.21 15.90 14.74
N ALA A 189 26.96 14.80 14.97
CA ALA A 189 27.66 14.05 13.94
C ALA A 189 26.71 13.07 13.24
N ALA A 190 25.67 13.60 12.61
CA ALA A 190 24.64 12.85 11.88
C ALA A 190 24.14 13.65 10.69
N LYS A 191 23.49 12.99 9.74
CA LYS A 191 22.75 13.60 8.64
C LYS A 191 21.26 13.52 8.93
N GLU A 192 20.53 14.59 8.64
CA GLU A 192 19.08 14.57 8.58
C GLU A 192 18.60 13.67 7.44
N GLU A 193 17.53 12.92 7.67
CA GLU A 193 16.94 12.05 6.64
C GLU A 193 15.45 12.29 6.53
N ILE A 194 15.02 12.61 5.31
CA ILE A 194 13.63 12.89 4.98
C ILE A 194 13.24 12.06 3.77
N VAL A 195 12.05 11.48 3.82
CA VAL A 195 11.41 10.87 2.65
C VAL A 195 10.07 11.55 2.44
N GLY A 196 9.79 11.90 1.21
CA GLY A 196 8.49 12.42 0.84
C GLY A 196 8.00 11.82 -0.47
N GLY A 197 6.70 11.81 -0.63
CA GLY A 197 6.13 11.22 -1.81
C GLY A 197 4.72 11.67 -2.13
N LEU A 198 4.29 11.26 -3.31
CA LEU A 198 2.97 11.53 -3.84
C LEU A 198 2.54 10.36 -4.70
N SER A 199 1.34 9.86 -4.49
CA SER A 199 0.67 8.96 -5.42
C SER A 199 -0.70 9.51 -5.80
N THR A 200 -1.04 9.43 -7.07
CA THR A 200 -2.34 9.84 -7.58
C THR A 200 -2.95 8.78 -8.46
N GLU A 201 -4.28 8.75 -8.49
CA GLU A 201 -5.07 7.98 -9.45
C GLU A 201 -6.15 8.88 -10.03
N THR A 202 -6.12 9.11 -11.35
CA THR A 202 -7.14 9.88 -12.07
C THR A 202 -7.95 8.95 -12.95
N THR A 203 -9.24 8.79 -12.68
CA THR A 203 -10.16 8.03 -13.54
C THR A 203 -10.55 8.87 -14.74
N LEU A 204 -10.10 8.45 -15.93
CA LEU A 204 -10.42 9.13 -17.19
C LEU A 204 -11.73 8.66 -17.80
N LEU A 205 -12.05 7.37 -17.62
CA LEU A 205 -13.24 6.77 -18.19
C LEU A 205 -13.84 5.80 -17.17
N GLN A 206 -15.14 5.95 -16.94
CA GLN A 206 -15.95 4.96 -16.25
C GLN A 206 -17.25 4.82 -17.03
N SER A 207 -17.35 3.78 -17.85
CA SER A 207 -18.48 3.56 -18.74
C SER A 207 -18.87 2.08 -18.76
N GLY A 208 -20.11 1.81 -18.36
CA GLY A 208 -20.63 0.45 -18.25
C GLY A 208 -19.77 -0.40 -17.31
N ARG A 209 -19.14 -1.44 -17.86
CA ARG A 209 -18.26 -2.36 -17.10
C ARG A 209 -16.78 -1.98 -17.14
N TRP A 210 -16.40 -0.93 -17.85
CA TRP A 210 -15.01 -0.54 -18.04
C TRP A 210 -14.64 0.66 -17.20
N LYS A 211 -13.41 0.62 -16.67
CA LYS A 211 -12.78 1.72 -15.96
C LYS A 211 -11.35 1.89 -16.44
N LEU A 212 -10.99 3.10 -16.87
CA LEU A 212 -9.62 3.50 -17.20
C LEU A 212 -9.14 4.53 -16.21
N THR A 213 -8.01 4.25 -15.57
CA THR A 213 -7.38 5.12 -14.57
C THR A 213 -5.92 5.35 -14.95
N ILE A 214 -5.45 6.58 -14.77
CA ILE A 214 -4.04 6.97 -14.94
C ILE A 214 -3.45 7.18 -13.55
N PRO A 215 -2.53 6.33 -13.11
CA PRO A 215 -1.74 6.52 -11.89
C PRO A 215 -0.52 7.39 -12.17
N ALA A 216 -0.10 8.19 -11.19
CA ALA A 216 1.21 8.83 -11.16
C ALA A 216 1.80 8.75 -9.77
N GLN A 217 3.09 8.44 -9.68
CA GLN A 217 3.80 8.17 -8.43
C GLN A 217 5.14 8.91 -8.42
N PHE A 218 5.46 9.46 -7.26
CA PHE A 218 6.68 10.21 -7.00
C PHE A 218 7.17 9.88 -5.60
N LEU A 219 8.44 9.51 -5.44
CA LEU A 219 9.11 9.28 -4.16
C LEU A 219 10.48 9.96 -4.20
N ALA A 220 10.79 10.77 -3.19
CA ALA A 220 12.07 11.42 -3.03
C ALA A 220 12.66 11.10 -1.65
N TYR A 221 13.95 10.85 -1.61
CA TYR A 221 14.76 10.74 -0.40
C TYR A 221 15.80 11.83 -0.39
N HIS A 222 15.94 12.49 0.74
CA HIS A 222 16.99 13.45 0.98
C HIS A 222 17.75 13.12 2.26
N GLN A 223 19.07 13.04 2.16
CA GLN A 223 19.98 12.94 3.30
C GLN A 223 20.94 14.11 3.26
N GLY A 224 20.88 14.96 4.29
CA GLY A 224 21.69 16.17 4.32
C GLY A 224 21.51 16.91 5.63
N GLY A 225 21.48 18.24 5.57
CA GLY A 225 21.27 19.14 6.69
C GLY A 225 22.23 20.32 6.64
N GLN A 226 21.76 21.49 7.07
CA GLN A 226 22.57 22.71 7.12
C GLN A 226 23.37 22.86 8.41
N ILE A 227 22.95 22.12 9.46
CA ILE A 227 23.48 22.23 10.83
C ILE A 227 24.32 21.03 11.26
N ASP A 228 24.50 20.03 10.37
CA ASP A 228 25.32 18.88 10.64
C ASP A 228 26.82 19.22 10.64
N VAL A 229 27.60 18.49 11.42
CA VAL A 229 29.07 18.60 11.45
C VAL A 229 29.76 17.48 10.68
N LEU A 230 29.00 16.51 10.15
CA LEU A 230 29.52 15.32 9.47
C LEU A 230 29.73 15.61 7.97
N LYS A 231 30.83 16.31 7.65
CA LYS A 231 31.14 16.69 6.27
C LYS A 231 31.64 15.57 5.37
N GLU A 232 32.07 14.48 5.97
CA GLU A 232 32.63 13.32 5.28
C GLU A 232 31.57 12.51 4.53
N ILE A 233 30.34 12.52 5.01
CA ILE A 233 29.21 11.89 4.33
C ILE A 233 28.60 12.92 3.37
N PRO A 234 28.66 12.70 2.06
CA PRO A 234 28.11 13.64 1.10
C PRO A 234 26.57 13.67 1.17
N LEU A 235 26.01 14.82 0.77
CA LEU A 235 24.58 15.00 0.59
C LEU A 235 24.05 14.00 -0.47
N SER A 236 22.93 13.35 -0.18
CA SER A 236 22.27 12.43 -1.09
C SER A 236 20.84 12.86 -1.37
N THR A 237 20.46 12.92 -2.65
CA THR A 237 19.10 13.21 -3.09
C THR A 237 18.71 12.22 -4.18
N LEU A 238 17.77 11.34 -3.88
CA LEU A 238 17.35 10.25 -4.76
C LEU A 238 15.88 10.40 -5.11
N PHE A 239 15.53 9.93 -6.28
CA PHE A 239 14.18 10.00 -6.82
C PHE A 239 13.77 8.69 -7.46
N ASN A 240 12.51 8.27 -7.18
CA ASN A 240 11.78 7.29 -7.96
C ASN A 240 10.46 7.87 -8.44
N GLY A 241 10.02 7.50 -9.62
CA GLY A 241 8.71 7.86 -10.13
C GLY A 241 8.12 6.75 -10.98
N ALA A 242 6.80 6.72 -11.10
CA ALA A 242 6.13 5.85 -12.05
C ALA A 242 4.84 6.48 -12.56
N THR A 243 4.48 6.15 -13.78
CA THR A 243 3.18 6.46 -14.38
C THR A 243 2.79 5.36 -15.34
N GLY A 244 1.52 5.30 -15.68
CA GLY A 244 1.03 4.25 -16.59
C GLY A 244 -0.47 4.30 -16.77
N PHE A 245 -1.09 3.15 -16.95
CA PHE A 245 -2.53 3.03 -17.03
C PHE A 245 -3.03 1.76 -16.35
N LYS A 246 -4.24 1.83 -15.82
CA LYS A 246 -5.02 0.72 -15.27
C LYS A 246 -6.30 0.59 -16.07
N LEU A 247 -6.52 -0.54 -16.69
CA LEU A 247 -7.73 -0.85 -17.42
C LEU A 247 -8.42 -2.04 -16.77
N HIS A 248 -9.64 -1.82 -16.31
CA HIS A 248 -10.43 -2.77 -15.54
C HIS A 248 -11.76 -3.04 -16.21
N LYS A 249 -12.21 -4.29 -16.18
CA LYS A 249 -13.50 -4.71 -16.69
C LYS A 249 -14.23 -5.58 -15.68
N ALA A 250 -15.34 -5.09 -15.16
CA ALA A 250 -16.25 -5.90 -14.34
C ALA A 250 -16.90 -6.99 -15.21
N VAL A 251 -16.93 -8.24 -14.68
CA VAL A 251 -17.42 -9.41 -15.44
C VAL A 251 -18.71 -9.95 -14.84
N GLY A 252 -18.70 -10.48 -13.61
CA GLY A 252 -19.89 -11.05 -12.98
C GLY A 252 -19.61 -11.66 -11.61
N LEU A 253 -20.43 -12.62 -11.19
CA LEU A 253 -20.44 -13.10 -9.80
C LEU A 253 -19.22 -13.94 -9.40
N ASN A 254 -18.78 -14.87 -10.26
CA ASN A 254 -17.67 -15.77 -9.96
C ASN A 254 -16.31 -15.15 -10.32
N VAL A 255 -16.26 -14.47 -11.46
CA VAL A 255 -15.17 -13.61 -11.90
C VAL A 255 -15.66 -12.18 -11.74
N ARG A 256 -15.21 -11.51 -10.70
CA ARG A 256 -15.62 -10.14 -10.40
C ARG A 256 -15.07 -9.17 -11.43
N GLU A 257 -13.79 -9.32 -11.77
CA GLU A 257 -13.08 -8.40 -12.62
C GLU A 257 -11.93 -9.07 -13.36
N VAL A 258 -11.63 -8.60 -14.56
CA VAL A 258 -10.35 -8.81 -15.27
C VAL A 258 -9.69 -7.46 -15.47
N PHE A 259 -8.35 -7.39 -15.35
CA PHE A 259 -7.65 -6.11 -15.37
C PHE A 259 -6.22 -6.20 -15.89
N THR A 260 -5.70 -5.04 -16.27
CA THR A 260 -4.27 -4.86 -16.54
C THR A 260 -3.80 -3.51 -15.99
N ASP A 261 -2.71 -3.55 -15.21
CA ASP A 261 -2.13 -2.40 -14.49
C ASP A 261 -0.67 -2.26 -14.90
N ASN A 262 -0.37 -1.33 -15.80
CA ASN A 262 0.93 -1.23 -16.45
C ASN A 262 1.59 0.11 -16.14
N TYR A 263 2.91 0.07 -15.90
CA TYR A 263 3.67 1.24 -15.48
C TYR A 263 5.02 1.30 -16.16
N ILE A 264 5.48 2.53 -16.37
CA ILE A 264 6.88 2.86 -16.59
C ILE A 264 7.39 3.46 -15.29
N ALA A 265 8.47 2.91 -14.73
CA ALA A 265 9.15 3.41 -13.55
C ALA A 265 10.48 4.05 -13.92
N VAL A 266 10.90 5.06 -13.15
CA VAL A 266 12.19 5.74 -13.32
C VAL A 266 12.92 5.88 -12.00
N TYR A 267 14.23 5.91 -12.07
CA TYR A 267 15.14 6.24 -10.99
C TYR A 267 16.08 7.35 -11.42
N LYS A 268 16.38 8.28 -10.51
CA LYS A 268 17.38 9.32 -10.71
C LYS A 268 18.10 9.69 -9.42
N ASP A 269 19.43 9.77 -9.50
CA ASP A 269 20.31 10.31 -8.47
C ASP A 269 20.60 11.80 -8.78
N PHE A 270 20.08 12.70 -7.91
CA PHE A 270 20.32 14.14 -7.97
C PHE A 270 21.42 14.59 -7.00
N SER A 271 22.07 13.68 -6.29
CA SER A 271 23.15 14.01 -5.35
C SER A 271 24.27 14.78 -6.04
N PRO A 272 24.90 15.75 -5.39
CA PRO A 272 26.09 16.41 -5.92
C PRO A 272 27.24 15.44 -6.17
N THR A 273 27.51 14.56 -5.21
CA THR A 273 28.51 13.49 -5.31
C THR A 273 27.84 12.19 -5.71
N LYS A 274 28.29 11.58 -6.81
CA LYS A 274 27.69 10.38 -7.37
C LYS A 274 28.31 9.10 -6.77
N ASN A 275 27.73 8.61 -5.69
CA ASN A 275 28.21 7.42 -4.98
C ASN A 275 27.43 6.14 -5.31
N ARG A 276 26.34 6.25 -6.08
CA ARG A 276 25.53 5.09 -6.49
C ARG A 276 26.11 4.44 -7.75
N ALA A 277 25.92 3.13 -7.87
CA ALA A 277 26.39 2.37 -9.02
C ALA A 277 25.81 2.87 -10.35
N TYR A 278 24.55 3.31 -10.32
CA TYR A 278 23.84 3.90 -11.45
C TYR A 278 23.26 5.26 -11.00
N GLN A 279 23.28 6.23 -11.92
CA GLN A 279 22.79 7.59 -11.65
C GLN A 279 21.38 7.81 -12.19
N SER A 280 20.94 6.95 -13.09
CA SER A 280 19.60 6.91 -13.63
C SER A 280 19.27 5.53 -14.12
N GLY A 281 18.01 5.18 -14.10
CA GLY A 281 17.50 3.92 -14.60
C GLY A 281 16.02 3.98 -14.86
N PHE A 282 15.50 2.98 -15.55
CA PHE A 282 14.07 2.85 -15.83
C PHE A 282 13.64 1.39 -15.71
N GLY A 283 12.34 1.19 -15.57
CA GLY A 283 11.72 -0.12 -15.55
C GLY A 283 10.35 -0.11 -16.21
N LEU A 284 9.98 -1.23 -16.78
CA LEU A 284 8.64 -1.52 -17.28
C LEU A 284 8.00 -2.56 -16.37
N TRP A 285 6.85 -2.25 -15.79
CA TRP A 285 6.09 -3.12 -14.89
C TRP A 285 4.74 -3.44 -15.51
N LEU A 286 4.60 -4.63 -16.10
CA LEU A 286 3.39 -5.08 -16.77
C LEU A 286 2.66 -6.08 -15.89
N ASN A 287 1.36 -5.91 -15.72
CA ASN A 287 0.52 -6.79 -14.92
C ASN A 287 -0.79 -7.07 -15.64
N ALA A 288 -1.20 -8.33 -15.63
CA ALA A 288 -2.53 -8.75 -16.04
C ALA A 288 -3.11 -9.67 -14.97
N GLY A 289 -4.36 -9.45 -14.59
CA GLY A 289 -4.97 -10.15 -13.47
C GLY A 289 -6.44 -10.46 -13.64
N ILE A 290 -6.88 -11.35 -12.77
CA ILE A 290 -8.26 -11.76 -12.62
C ILE A 290 -8.62 -11.77 -11.13
N ASP A 291 -9.69 -11.09 -10.78
CA ASP A 291 -10.26 -11.12 -9.43
C ASP A 291 -11.51 -12.01 -9.42
N THR A 292 -11.51 -12.97 -8.53
CA THR A 292 -12.56 -13.98 -8.41
C THR A 292 -13.07 -14.09 -6.97
N LYS A 293 -14.17 -14.79 -6.75
CA LYS A 293 -14.64 -15.13 -5.39
C LYS A 293 -13.66 -16.03 -4.61
N TRP A 294 -12.72 -16.67 -5.28
CA TRP A 294 -11.70 -17.55 -4.67
C TRP A 294 -10.35 -16.86 -4.46
N GLY A 295 -10.23 -15.59 -4.83
CA GLY A 295 -9.00 -14.81 -4.71
C GLY A 295 -8.63 -14.10 -6.01
N THR A 296 -7.57 -13.32 -5.92
CA THR A 296 -7.01 -12.54 -7.02
C THR A 296 -5.74 -13.19 -7.52
N LEU A 297 -5.63 -13.43 -8.81
CA LEU A 297 -4.44 -13.93 -9.50
C LEU A 297 -3.89 -12.87 -10.43
N VAL A 298 -2.59 -12.59 -10.35
CA VAL A 298 -1.91 -11.60 -11.20
C VAL A 298 -0.64 -12.21 -11.77
N ALA A 299 -0.47 -12.10 -13.08
CA ALA A 299 0.80 -12.31 -13.77
C ALA A 299 1.50 -10.96 -13.92
N SER A 300 2.77 -10.88 -13.53
CA SER A 300 3.58 -9.66 -13.53
C SER A 300 4.87 -9.88 -14.29
N TYR A 301 5.25 -8.95 -15.15
CA TYR A 301 6.54 -8.92 -15.82
C TYR A 301 7.26 -7.62 -15.50
N TRP A 302 8.48 -7.73 -14.99
CA TRP A 302 9.40 -6.63 -14.77
C TRP A 302 10.54 -6.66 -15.76
N LYS A 303 10.83 -5.52 -16.38
CA LYS A 303 12.05 -5.28 -17.14
C LYS A 303 12.70 -3.99 -16.65
N GLY A 304 13.77 -4.11 -15.87
CA GLY A 304 14.54 -3.00 -15.34
C GLY A 304 15.84 -2.81 -16.10
N ASN A 305 16.30 -1.56 -16.24
CA ASN A 305 17.62 -1.21 -16.75
C ASN A 305 18.24 -0.14 -15.85
N ASN A 306 19.37 -0.47 -15.23
CA ASN A 306 20.07 0.37 -14.25
C ASN A 306 19.14 0.92 -13.14
N PHE A 307 18.01 0.24 -12.89
CA PHE A 307 17.00 0.70 -11.96
C PHE A 307 17.44 0.46 -10.52
N LEU A 308 17.36 1.51 -9.71
CA LEU A 308 17.51 1.47 -8.27
C LEU A 308 16.26 2.03 -7.61
N THR A 309 16.04 1.67 -6.36
CA THR A 309 14.89 2.15 -5.61
C THR A 309 15.29 2.63 -4.21
N ILE A 310 14.51 3.53 -3.66
CA ILE A 310 14.71 4.11 -2.33
C ILE A 310 14.08 3.21 -1.26
N LYS A 311 12.86 2.75 -1.51
CA LYS A 311 12.05 1.97 -0.57
C LYS A 311 11.42 0.72 -1.21
N GLY A 312 11.74 0.42 -2.46
CA GLY A 312 11.17 -0.70 -3.20
C GLY A 312 11.78 -2.05 -2.83
N MET A 313 11.24 -3.10 -3.42
CA MET A 313 11.72 -4.45 -3.18
C MET A 313 13.08 -4.68 -3.87
N PRO A 314 14.10 -5.17 -3.15
CA PRO A 314 15.45 -5.40 -3.69
C PRO A 314 15.49 -6.28 -4.93
N LEU A 315 14.57 -7.23 -5.06
CA LEU A 315 14.45 -8.14 -6.19
C LEU A 315 14.43 -7.42 -7.56
N TYR A 316 13.84 -6.22 -7.63
CA TYR A 316 13.67 -5.45 -8.89
C TYR A 316 14.84 -4.52 -9.21
N GLN A 317 15.80 -4.37 -8.31
CA GLN A 317 16.96 -3.48 -8.48
C GLN A 317 18.03 -4.09 -9.38
N SER A 318 18.85 -3.21 -9.94
CA SER A 318 20.05 -3.56 -10.72
C SER A 318 21.32 -3.69 -9.86
N VAL A 319 21.22 -3.49 -8.54
CA VAL A 319 22.28 -3.68 -7.55
C VAL A 319 21.75 -4.53 -6.42
N SER A 320 22.53 -5.52 -6.03
CA SER A 320 22.19 -6.47 -4.96
C SER A 320 22.21 -5.82 -3.58
N GLU A 321 21.20 -6.14 -2.78
CA GLU A 321 21.17 -5.95 -1.32
C GLU A 321 21.31 -7.28 -0.56
N ASN A 322 21.54 -8.41 -1.26
CA ASN A 322 21.76 -9.71 -0.66
C ASN A 322 23.02 -9.70 0.22
N LEU A 323 22.95 -10.33 1.39
CA LEU A 323 24.03 -10.33 2.38
C LEU A 323 25.37 -10.89 1.83
N TYR A 324 25.30 -11.94 1.00
CA TYR A 324 26.47 -12.64 0.45
C TYR A 324 26.96 -12.07 -0.87
N ASP A 325 26.09 -11.41 -1.64
CA ASP A 325 26.36 -10.82 -2.94
C ASP A 325 26.22 -9.28 -2.93
N ALA A 326 26.43 -8.64 -1.78
CA ALA A 326 26.25 -7.19 -1.61
C ALA A 326 27.03 -6.40 -2.67
N GLY A 327 26.33 -5.50 -3.37
CA GLY A 327 26.94 -4.68 -4.41
C GLY A 327 27.14 -5.38 -5.77
N PHE A 328 26.75 -6.65 -5.93
CA PHE A 328 26.67 -7.30 -7.26
C PHE A 328 25.77 -6.49 -8.19
N LYS A 329 26.18 -6.32 -9.44
CA LYS A 329 25.52 -5.44 -10.41
C LYS A 329 25.04 -6.21 -11.63
N GLU A 330 23.81 -5.99 -12.02
CA GLU A 330 23.26 -6.46 -13.28
C GLU A 330 22.41 -5.34 -13.89
N SER A 331 22.94 -4.72 -14.94
CA SER A 331 22.33 -3.53 -15.53
C SER A 331 20.91 -3.78 -16.07
N SER A 332 20.64 -4.98 -16.59
CA SER A 332 19.36 -5.34 -17.17
C SER A 332 18.74 -6.50 -16.40
N ARG A 333 17.59 -6.29 -15.78
CA ARG A 333 16.83 -7.27 -14.99
C ARG A 333 15.53 -7.64 -15.69
N SER A 334 15.20 -8.93 -15.72
CA SER A 334 13.92 -9.42 -16.26
C SER A 334 13.36 -10.46 -15.33
N ILE A 335 12.16 -10.20 -14.77
CA ILE A 335 11.52 -11.06 -13.79
C ILE A 335 10.09 -11.34 -14.23
N LEU A 336 9.70 -12.60 -14.20
CA LEU A 336 8.32 -13.03 -14.36
C LEU A 336 7.81 -13.52 -13.02
N ALA A 337 6.68 -13.01 -12.55
CA ALA A 337 6.07 -13.40 -11.29
C ALA A 337 4.59 -13.72 -11.48
N ILE A 338 4.10 -14.67 -10.70
CA ILE A 338 2.67 -14.93 -10.52
C ILE A 338 2.35 -14.64 -9.06
N ARG A 339 1.23 -13.96 -8.79
CA ARG A 339 0.81 -13.63 -7.44
C ARG A 339 -0.62 -14.08 -7.23
N TYR A 340 -0.81 -14.89 -6.21
CA TYR A 340 -2.13 -15.28 -5.74
C TYR A 340 -2.38 -14.70 -4.37
N VAL A 341 -3.52 -14.01 -4.20
CA VAL A 341 -3.95 -13.42 -2.94
C VAL A 341 -5.37 -13.85 -2.63
N TYR A 342 -5.56 -14.47 -1.48
CA TYR A 342 -6.87 -14.84 -0.95
C TYR A 342 -7.14 -14.10 0.34
N GLN A 343 -8.28 -13.44 0.42
CA GLN A 343 -8.71 -12.68 1.60
C GLN A 343 -10.09 -13.13 2.03
N LYS A 344 -10.26 -13.32 3.34
CA LYS A 344 -11.54 -13.72 3.93
C LYS A 344 -11.74 -13.08 5.29
N GLN A 345 -12.92 -12.52 5.52
CA GLN A 345 -13.38 -12.24 6.86
C GLN A 345 -13.85 -13.54 7.51
N LEU A 346 -13.21 -13.97 8.59
CA LEU A 346 -13.51 -15.22 9.31
C LEU A 346 -14.72 -15.06 10.23
N ILE A 347 -14.69 -13.99 11.03
CA ILE A 347 -15.75 -13.48 11.89
C ILE A 347 -15.70 -11.95 11.84
N PRO A 348 -16.69 -11.20 12.38
CA PRO A 348 -16.61 -9.76 12.46
C PRO A 348 -15.24 -9.30 13.00
N ASN A 349 -14.62 -8.33 12.34
CA ASN A 349 -13.34 -7.72 12.69
C ASN A 349 -12.09 -8.60 12.61
N LEU A 350 -12.20 -9.90 12.26
CA LEU A 350 -11.08 -10.82 12.08
C LEU A 350 -10.94 -11.23 10.62
N TYR A 351 -9.77 -10.94 10.02
CA TYR A 351 -9.49 -11.14 8.61
C TYR A 351 -8.28 -12.04 8.41
N LEU A 352 -8.42 -12.99 7.49
CA LEU A 352 -7.34 -13.83 6.97
C LEU A 352 -6.91 -13.31 5.60
N ASP A 353 -5.60 -13.19 5.38
CA ASP A 353 -4.99 -12.90 4.08
C ASP A 353 -3.88 -13.94 3.83
N VAL A 354 -3.97 -14.64 2.70
CA VAL A 354 -3.00 -15.66 2.28
C VAL A 354 -2.43 -15.24 0.95
N ARG A 355 -1.10 -15.28 0.81
CA ARG A 355 -0.38 -14.93 -0.42
C ARG A 355 0.58 -16.03 -0.81
N PHE A 356 0.67 -16.26 -2.11
CA PHE A 356 1.68 -17.11 -2.73
C PHE A 356 2.19 -16.41 -3.98
N GLU A 357 3.49 -16.15 -4.02
CA GLU A 357 4.11 -15.27 -5.01
C GLU A 357 5.37 -15.90 -5.61
N PRO A 358 5.23 -16.92 -6.48
CA PRO A 358 6.34 -17.49 -7.22
C PRO A 358 6.85 -16.53 -8.30
N HIS A 359 8.17 -16.57 -8.53
CA HIS A 359 8.83 -15.81 -9.59
C HIS A 359 10.02 -16.54 -10.19
N VAL A 360 10.40 -16.12 -11.39
CA VAL A 360 11.59 -16.58 -12.10
C VAL A 360 12.36 -15.37 -12.55
N ASP A 361 13.66 -15.36 -12.24
CA ASP A 361 14.61 -14.41 -12.80
C ASP A 361 15.05 -14.93 -14.18
N LEU A 362 14.60 -14.23 -15.23
CA LEU A 362 14.85 -14.64 -16.61
C LEU A 362 16.27 -14.35 -17.08
N ASN A 363 17.06 -13.61 -16.31
CA ASN A 363 18.48 -13.38 -16.56
C ASN A 363 19.35 -14.49 -15.95
N ASN A 364 18.83 -15.24 -15.00
CA ASN A 364 19.53 -16.33 -14.38
C ASN A 364 19.45 -17.59 -15.26
N SER A 365 20.60 -18.04 -15.79
CA SER A 365 20.68 -19.24 -16.65
C SER A 365 20.21 -20.53 -15.96
N ALA A 366 20.24 -20.61 -14.63
CA ALA A 366 19.74 -21.74 -13.87
C ALA A 366 18.21 -21.80 -13.84
N GLY A 367 17.49 -20.69 -14.11
CA GLY A 367 16.05 -20.62 -14.24
C GLY A 367 15.25 -21.11 -13.03
N ASN A 368 15.82 -21.03 -11.83
CA ASN A 368 15.21 -21.58 -10.62
C ASN A 368 13.95 -20.84 -10.26
N LEU A 369 12.87 -21.60 -10.08
CA LEU A 369 11.62 -21.09 -9.50
C LEU A 369 11.87 -20.74 -8.02
N GLN A 370 11.60 -19.51 -7.66
CA GLN A 370 11.68 -18.99 -6.29
C GLN A 370 10.29 -18.49 -5.90
N PHE A 371 10.00 -18.44 -4.62
CA PHE A 371 8.69 -17.96 -4.18
C PHE A 371 8.77 -17.32 -2.80
N ASN A 372 7.82 -16.46 -2.51
CA ASN A 372 7.46 -16.14 -1.15
C ASN A 372 6.02 -16.57 -0.88
N HIS A 373 5.75 -16.89 0.37
CA HIS A 373 4.39 -17.11 0.83
C HIS A 373 4.15 -16.40 2.15
N SER A 374 2.91 -16.00 2.37
CA SER A 374 2.54 -15.26 3.58
C SER A 374 1.16 -15.69 4.06
N LEU A 375 1.00 -15.68 5.36
CA LEU A 375 -0.28 -15.76 6.04
C LEU A 375 -0.36 -14.62 7.04
N PHE A 376 -1.41 -13.82 6.92
CA PHE A 376 -1.69 -12.73 7.84
C PHE A 376 -3.05 -12.93 8.49
N LEU A 377 -3.10 -12.67 9.79
CA LEU A 377 -4.33 -12.67 10.57
C LEU A 377 -4.44 -11.29 11.25
N THR A 378 -5.45 -10.51 10.84
CA THR A 378 -5.66 -9.14 11.31
C THR A 378 -6.94 -9.04 12.10
N TYR A 379 -6.86 -8.54 13.32
CA TYR A 379 -8.01 -8.21 14.16
C TYR A 379 -8.08 -6.70 14.39
N LYS A 380 -9.27 -6.11 14.25
CA LYS A 380 -9.52 -4.67 14.41
C LYS A 380 -10.77 -4.48 15.21
N GLU A 381 -10.68 -3.69 16.28
CA GLU A 381 -11.84 -3.39 17.11
C GLU A 381 -11.84 -1.95 17.57
N ASN A 382 -13.01 -1.38 17.76
CA ASN A 382 -13.18 0.00 18.19
C ASN A 382 -14.24 0.06 19.29
N PHE A 383 -13.79 0.03 20.55
CA PHE A 383 -14.65 0.02 21.72
C PHE A 383 -15.02 1.43 22.17
N ILE A 384 -16.28 1.70 22.40
CA ILE A 384 -16.73 2.99 22.97
C ILE A 384 -16.42 2.99 24.45
N ILE A 385 -15.55 3.93 24.90
CA ILE A 385 -15.29 4.18 26.33
C ILE A 385 -16.27 5.20 26.88
N PHE A 386 -16.49 6.27 26.14
CA PHE A 386 -17.37 7.36 26.55
C PHE A 386 -18.15 7.87 25.34
N LYS A 387 -19.45 8.03 25.53
CA LYS A 387 -20.38 8.62 24.58
C LYS A 387 -21.10 9.78 25.22
N LYS A 388 -21.06 10.95 24.58
CA LYS A 388 -21.87 12.09 25.02
C LYS A 388 -23.34 11.73 24.86
N LYS A 389 -24.12 11.85 25.94
CA LYS A 389 -25.57 11.73 25.95
C LYS A 389 -26.23 12.90 25.23
#